data_468cef1723391608a3145169ca5f1ef8
#
_entry.id   468cef1723391608a3145169ca5f1ef8
#
_cell.length_a   1.000
_cell.length_b   1.000
_cell.length_c   1.000
_cell.angle_alpha   90.00
_cell.angle_beta   90.00
_cell.angle_gamma   90.00
#
_symmetry.space_group_name_H-M   'P 1'
#
loop_
_entity.id
_entity.type
_entity.pdbx_description
1 polymer ?
#
loop_
_entity_poly.entity_id
_entity_poly.type
_entity_poly.pdbx_seq_one_letter_code
_entity_poly.pdbx_strand_id
1 'polypeptide(L)'
;MKLRLLTLGVALLAHGAPAHADKLTDLKPVTDEGLQNVAPGNWLAYGRDVRNFGFSPLDQITPENVAGLQLVWARGIDPGQVQTAPLIYDGVMFLASPNETVQAIDATTGDLLWQYRYRLDTDPVLLNAITQDRKRGIAIYGENIYFSTWDNHLIALNMRDGKVVFDIDRGQGDEGVSNSSGPVVANGVIVLGSSCQYSAFGCYVTGHDAKTGEELWRNYFIPKPGEEGDDTWGGSSYEQRWMTGSWGQMTYDPVNDLVYYGSTSTGPASEVQRNMVGATQTGINTRFAVKPKTGEIVWRHQTMPRDNWDQECTFEMIVDEIDVKPSAGMEGKQAINPDAKTGARRVLTGVPCKTGLLWQFDAKTGEFIYARDTAKQNIVGHIDDKGIVTVNEEKVFKADGSPIDFCPTFLGGRDWPRTAYNPDTKVIFVPMTNACAEITPRTDAPDPANSYNIRAVYKLPEGKTDAGRIDAINVETGETVWRYEQPSVNYAPLMATGSGLVFSGGADRYLKALDQKTGELLWRSRLAASIMGSPVTYEVDGKQYLAIASGHAGYGAALSAVQEKKTDMSNVGSAVYVFALPDSK
;
A
#
# COMPACT_ATOMS: atom_id res chain seq x y z
N MET A 1 55.40 43.18 44.86
CA MET A 1 55.00 42.25 43.79
C MET A 1 53.47 42.34 43.65
N LYS A 2 52.97 43.12 42.69
CA LYS A 2 51.51 43.40 42.50
C LYS A 2 50.96 42.46 41.41
N LEU A 3 50.08 41.57 41.83
CA LEU A 3 49.35 40.65 40.93
C LEU A 3 48.21 41.39 40.22
N ARG A 4 48.25 41.47 38.91
CA ARG A 4 47.13 41.99 38.08
C ARG A 4 46.23 40.84 37.74
N LEU A 5 44.95 40.89 38.18
CA LEU A 5 43.87 40.03 37.66
C LEU A 5 43.47 40.53 36.27
N LEU A 6 43.58 39.67 35.28
CA LEU A 6 42.89 39.84 33.97
C LEU A 6 41.49 39.24 34.10
N THR A 7 40.47 40.07 33.95
CA THR A 7 39.08 39.67 33.77
C THR A 7 38.87 39.31 32.31
N LEU A 8 38.67 38.00 31.99
CA LEU A 8 38.17 37.54 30.70
C LEU A 8 36.66 37.77 30.67
N GLY A 9 36.21 38.68 29.82
CA GLY A 9 34.80 38.82 29.48
C GLY A 9 34.36 37.70 28.57
N VAL A 10 33.45 36.82 29.05
CA VAL A 10 32.77 35.82 28.24
C VAL A 10 31.63 36.55 27.49
N ALA A 11 31.79 36.73 26.20
CA ALA A 11 30.68 37.15 25.33
C ALA A 11 29.72 35.98 25.21
N LEU A 12 28.53 36.08 25.82
CA LEU A 12 27.39 35.22 25.50
C LEU A 12 26.96 35.52 24.07
N LEU A 13 27.28 34.64 23.13
CA LEU A 13 26.62 34.55 21.84
C LEU A 13 25.18 34.14 22.10
N ALA A 14 24.26 35.05 21.97
CA ALA A 14 22.83 34.74 21.88
C ALA A 14 22.64 33.82 20.67
N HIS A 15 22.49 32.52 20.90
CA HIS A 15 22.00 31.60 19.88
C HIS A 15 20.57 32.04 19.59
N GLY A 16 20.33 32.57 18.40
CA GLY A 16 18.98 32.82 17.90
C GLY A 16 18.17 31.53 18.00
N ALA A 17 16.93 31.63 18.42
CA ALA A 17 15.99 30.50 18.35
C ALA A 17 16.02 29.95 16.92
N PRO A 18 16.03 28.61 16.75
CA PRO A 18 16.15 28.03 15.43
C PRO A 18 14.93 28.44 14.56
N ALA A 19 15.19 28.82 13.32
CA ALA A 19 14.19 29.14 12.28
C ALA A 19 13.14 28.03 12.02
N HIS A 20 13.27 26.91 12.71
CA HIS A 20 12.38 25.74 12.61
C HIS A 20 11.02 25.92 13.33
N ALA A 21 10.92 26.76 14.36
CA ALA A 21 9.67 26.98 15.07
C ALA A 21 8.61 27.69 14.20
N ASP A 22 9.04 28.50 13.24
CA ASP A 22 8.16 29.29 12.38
C ASP A 22 7.43 28.40 11.35
N LYS A 23 8.08 27.36 10.77
CA LYS A 23 7.47 26.47 9.78
C LYS A 23 6.21 25.78 10.28
N LEU A 24 6.23 25.25 11.51
CA LEU A 24 5.08 24.55 12.09
C LEU A 24 3.92 25.49 12.44
N THR A 25 4.23 26.71 12.89
CA THR A 25 3.20 27.71 13.25
C THR A 25 2.44 28.25 12.05
N ASP A 26 3.08 28.28 10.89
CA ASP A 26 2.52 28.83 9.64
C ASP A 26 1.65 27.84 8.87
N LEU A 27 1.69 26.54 9.21
CA LEU A 27 0.87 25.51 8.58
C LEU A 27 -0.62 25.87 8.68
N LYS A 28 -1.33 25.81 7.56
CA LYS A 28 -2.78 26.04 7.49
C LYS A 28 -3.52 24.71 7.68
N PRO A 29 -4.78 24.75 8.16
CA PRO A 29 -5.61 23.53 8.19
C PRO A 29 -5.79 22.96 6.79
N VAL A 30 -5.59 21.64 6.65
CA VAL A 30 -5.82 20.90 5.39
C VAL A 30 -7.32 20.68 5.20
N THR A 31 -7.85 21.02 4.04
CA THR A 31 -9.26 20.90 3.70
C THR A 31 -9.52 19.77 2.70
N ASP A 32 -10.79 19.39 2.49
CA ASP A 32 -11.16 18.43 1.44
C ASP A 32 -10.69 18.94 0.05
N GLU A 33 -10.83 20.22 -0.23
CA GLU A 33 -10.33 20.83 -1.47
C GLU A 33 -8.80 20.70 -1.58
N GLY A 34 -8.06 20.92 -0.48
CA GLY A 34 -6.61 20.76 -0.44
C GLY A 34 -6.15 19.32 -0.68
N LEU A 35 -6.92 18.31 -0.20
CA LEU A 35 -6.64 16.90 -0.47
C LEU A 35 -6.97 16.47 -1.91
N GLN A 36 -7.94 17.12 -2.54
CA GLN A 36 -8.35 16.85 -3.93
C GLN A 36 -7.44 17.57 -4.94
N ASN A 37 -7.01 18.80 -4.62
CA ASN A 37 -6.21 19.69 -5.46
C ASN A 37 -4.86 19.98 -4.79
N VAL A 38 -4.07 18.93 -4.57
CA VAL A 38 -2.78 19.02 -3.88
C VAL A 38 -1.81 19.93 -4.63
N ALA A 39 -1.27 20.96 -3.95
CA ALA A 39 -0.28 21.85 -4.52
C ALA A 39 0.94 21.07 -5.06
N PRO A 40 1.58 21.50 -6.17
CA PRO A 40 2.68 20.76 -6.79
C PRO A 40 3.78 20.33 -5.83
N GLY A 41 4.19 21.21 -4.91
CA GLY A 41 5.24 20.96 -3.92
C GLY A 41 4.85 20.04 -2.76
N ASN A 42 3.58 19.69 -2.62
CA ASN A 42 3.06 18.90 -1.49
C ASN A 42 2.74 17.45 -1.86
N TRP A 43 2.69 16.57 -0.82
CA TRP A 43 2.33 15.16 -0.91
C TRP A 43 1.43 14.81 0.28
N LEU A 44 0.09 14.87 0.14
CA LEU A 44 -0.85 14.90 1.27
C LEU A 44 -1.58 13.58 1.56
N ALA A 45 -1.37 12.56 0.73
CA ALA A 45 -1.95 11.23 0.93
C ALA A 45 -0.95 10.14 0.51
N TYR A 46 -1.26 8.87 0.76
CA TYR A 46 -0.42 7.73 0.38
C TYR A 46 0.02 7.78 -1.09
N GLY A 47 -0.89 8.11 -1.99
CA GLY A 47 -0.64 8.27 -3.43
C GLY A 47 -0.47 9.73 -3.89
N ARG A 48 -0.06 10.64 -3.05
CA ARG A 48 -0.01 12.08 -3.17
C ARG A 48 -1.37 12.75 -2.98
N ASP A 49 -2.40 12.30 -3.67
CA ASP A 49 -3.79 12.71 -3.51
C ASP A 49 -4.67 11.49 -3.15
N VAL A 50 -5.94 11.75 -2.91
CA VAL A 50 -6.91 10.73 -2.46
C VAL A 50 -7.28 9.70 -3.55
N ARG A 51 -6.92 9.94 -4.83
CA ARG A 51 -7.15 9.05 -5.97
C ARG A 51 -6.08 7.99 -6.14
N ASN A 52 -5.02 8.05 -5.32
CA ASN A 52 -3.88 7.12 -5.29
C ASN A 52 -3.06 7.05 -6.60
N PHE A 53 -2.91 8.17 -7.31
CA PHE A 53 -2.15 8.16 -8.56
C PHE A 53 -0.66 7.85 -8.38
N GLY A 54 -0.07 8.18 -7.24
CA GLY A 54 1.38 8.06 -7.08
C GLY A 54 2.14 8.92 -8.08
N PHE A 55 1.58 10.08 -8.42
CA PHE A 55 2.05 10.99 -9.45
C PHE A 55 2.31 12.38 -8.90
N SER A 56 3.43 12.97 -9.28
CA SER A 56 3.76 14.37 -9.03
C SER A 56 3.86 15.16 -10.33
N PRO A 57 3.25 16.35 -10.44
CA PRO A 57 3.40 17.20 -11.62
C PRO A 57 4.76 17.90 -11.71
N LEU A 58 5.63 17.80 -10.69
CA LEU A 58 6.95 18.42 -10.68
C LEU A 58 7.83 17.89 -11.82
N ASP A 59 8.63 18.79 -12.42
CA ASP A 59 9.36 18.56 -13.65
C ASP A 59 10.81 19.06 -13.66
N GLN A 60 11.37 19.52 -12.54
CA GLN A 60 12.78 19.96 -12.48
C GLN A 60 13.76 18.79 -12.61
N ILE A 61 13.41 17.62 -12.04
CA ILE A 61 14.20 16.39 -12.20
C ILE A 61 13.68 15.67 -13.45
N THR A 62 14.47 15.64 -14.53
CA THR A 62 14.07 15.13 -15.84
C THR A 62 14.90 13.92 -16.26
N PRO A 63 14.51 13.18 -17.31
CA PRO A 63 15.33 12.12 -17.88
C PRO A 63 16.78 12.55 -18.22
N GLU A 64 16.98 13.78 -18.67
CA GLU A 64 18.28 14.30 -19.08
C GLU A 64 19.18 14.67 -17.89
N ASN A 65 18.63 15.04 -16.74
CA ASN A 65 19.41 15.52 -15.59
C ASN A 65 19.37 14.61 -14.35
N VAL A 66 18.53 13.56 -14.33
CA VAL A 66 18.37 12.66 -13.18
C VAL A 66 19.68 12.01 -12.72
N ALA A 67 20.62 11.82 -13.63
CA ALA A 67 21.97 11.32 -13.34
C ALA A 67 22.77 12.28 -12.43
N GLY A 68 22.37 13.53 -12.33
CA GLY A 68 22.97 14.56 -11.46
C GLY A 68 22.43 14.57 -10.03
N LEU A 69 21.48 13.72 -9.67
CA LEU A 69 20.92 13.66 -8.31
C LEU A 69 22.01 13.33 -7.28
N GLN A 70 22.04 14.12 -6.20
CA GLN A 70 22.95 13.97 -5.07
C GLN A 70 22.18 13.84 -3.77
N LEU A 71 22.72 13.07 -2.82
CA LEU A 71 22.20 12.99 -1.46
C LEU A 71 22.34 14.35 -0.77
N VAL A 72 21.22 14.92 -0.31
CA VAL A 72 21.20 16.19 0.44
C VAL A 72 21.32 15.91 1.92
N TRP A 73 20.48 15.00 2.43
CA TRP A 73 20.51 14.58 3.82
C TRP A 73 20.01 13.14 3.98
N ALA A 74 20.37 12.52 5.09
CA ALA A 74 19.84 11.25 5.53
C ALA A 74 19.59 11.29 7.04
N ARG A 75 18.48 10.67 7.48
CA ARG A 75 18.08 10.57 8.87
C ARG A 75 17.77 9.14 9.26
N GLY A 76 18.42 8.61 10.31
CA GLY A 76 18.05 7.33 10.91
C GLY A 76 16.64 7.37 11.51
N ILE A 77 15.90 6.29 11.34
CA ILE A 77 14.57 6.07 11.91
C ILE A 77 14.55 4.75 12.67
N ASP A 78 13.48 4.47 13.41
CA ASP A 78 13.35 3.23 14.16
C ASP A 78 13.54 2.00 13.25
N PRO A 79 14.26 0.97 13.73
CA PRO A 79 14.49 -0.25 12.96
C PRO A 79 13.19 -1.03 12.77
N GLY A 80 13.04 -1.70 11.63
CA GLY A 80 11.90 -2.55 11.29
C GLY A 80 11.60 -2.55 9.81
N GLN A 81 10.40 -3.03 9.45
CA GLN A 81 9.93 -3.08 8.07
C GLN A 81 9.40 -1.70 7.64
N VAL A 82 10.26 -0.92 7.01
CA VAL A 82 9.94 0.45 6.59
C VAL A 82 9.14 0.41 5.28
N GLN A 83 7.81 0.42 5.41
CA GLN A 83 6.86 0.42 4.28
C GLN A 83 6.16 1.77 4.11
N THR A 84 6.61 2.80 4.79
CA THR A 84 5.94 4.08 4.92
C THR A 84 5.96 4.92 3.64
N ALA A 85 4.89 5.72 3.47
CA ALA A 85 4.83 6.85 2.56
C ALA A 85 4.86 8.14 3.38
N PRO A 86 5.93 8.94 3.32
CA PRO A 86 5.96 10.24 3.98
C PRO A 86 4.87 11.17 3.40
N LEU A 87 4.26 11.99 4.26
CA LEU A 87 3.48 13.14 3.81
C LEU A 87 4.37 14.38 3.84
N ILE A 88 4.21 15.24 2.84
CA ILE A 88 4.90 16.53 2.78
C ILE A 88 3.87 17.63 2.70
N TYR A 89 3.93 18.55 3.65
CA TYR A 89 3.07 19.70 3.69
C TYR A 89 3.87 20.97 4.02
N ASP A 90 3.94 21.91 3.07
CA ASP A 90 4.61 23.20 3.17
C ASP A 90 6.00 23.11 3.82
N GLY A 91 6.85 22.20 3.30
CA GLY A 91 8.22 22.01 3.74
C GLY A 91 8.39 21.21 5.04
N VAL A 92 7.32 20.64 5.60
CA VAL A 92 7.35 19.71 6.72
C VAL A 92 7.05 18.29 6.22
N MET A 93 7.94 17.34 6.58
CA MET A 93 7.74 15.92 6.33
C MET A 93 7.15 15.25 7.56
N PHE A 94 5.97 14.64 7.44
CA PHE A 94 5.37 13.79 8.46
C PHE A 94 5.60 12.33 8.09
N LEU A 95 6.17 11.58 9.01
CA LEU A 95 6.61 10.20 8.78
C LEU A 95 6.14 9.29 9.92
N ALA A 96 5.42 8.22 9.59
CA ALA A 96 5.27 7.09 10.50
C ALA A 96 6.39 6.09 10.26
N SER A 97 7.00 5.61 11.33
CA SER A 97 8.06 4.60 11.29
C SER A 97 7.71 3.40 12.19
N PRO A 98 8.44 2.28 12.09
CA PRO A 98 8.28 1.16 12.99
C PRO A 98 8.25 1.57 14.48
N ASN A 99 7.78 0.68 15.35
CA ASN A 99 7.63 0.92 16.79
C ASN A 99 6.68 2.08 17.14
N GLU A 100 5.59 2.23 16.36
CA GLU A 100 4.51 3.18 16.62
C GLU A 100 5.01 4.64 16.78
N THR A 101 5.99 5.04 15.98
CA THR A 101 6.60 6.37 16.04
C THR A 101 6.12 7.23 14.88
N VAL A 102 5.66 8.45 15.19
CA VAL A 102 5.34 9.50 14.21
C VAL A 102 6.24 10.70 14.44
N GLN A 103 6.83 11.22 13.37
CA GLN A 103 7.77 12.35 13.41
C GLN A 103 7.34 13.45 12.45
N ALA A 104 7.53 14.71 12.85
CA ALA A 104 7.63 15.84 11.94
C ALA A 104 9.11 16.23 11.77
N ILE A 105 9.52 16.39 10.54
CA ILE A 105 10.92 16.60 10.14
C ILE A 105 10.94 17.81 9.18
N ASP A 106 11.93 18.68 9.31
CA ASP A 106 12.20 19.68 8.29
C ASP A 106 12.59 19.01 6.98
N ALA A 107 11.77 19.15 5.95
CA ALA A 107 11.96 18.44 4.69
C ALA A 107 13.21 18.87 3.92
N THR A 108 13.80 20.04 4.24
CA THR A 108 15.00 20.57 3.57
C THR A 108 16.30 20.15 4.25
N THR A 109 16.29 19.94 5.58
CA THR A 109 17.50 19.68 6.37
C THR A 109 17.54 18.30 7.02
N GLY A 110 16.38 17.66 7.21
CA GLY A 110 16.25 16.40 7.96
C GLY A 110 16.20 16.58 9.48
N ASP A 111 16.12 17.82 9.97
CA ASP A 111 16.06 18.11 11.41
C ASP A 111 14.70 17.71 12.00
N LEU A 112 14.75 17.09 13.20
CA LEU A 112 13.54 16.72 13.93
C LEU A 112 12.85 17.97 14.47
N LEU A 113 11.57 18.14 14.14
CA LEU A 113 10.73 19.20 14.68
C LEU A 113 9.96 18.73 15.91
N TRP A 114 9.30 17.58 15.83
CA TRP A 114 8.70 16.89 16.96
C TRP A 114 8.61 15.39 16.69
N GLN A 115 8.44 14.60 17.78
CA GLN A 115 8.25 13.16 17.73
C GLN A 115 7.19 12.73 18.74
N TYR A 116 6.29 11.87 18.30
CA TYR A 116 5.36 11.13 19.13
C TYR A 116 5.67 9.64 19.05
N ARG A 117 5.61 8.94 20.17
CA ARG A 117 5.74 7.47 20.23
C ARG A 117 4.63 6.91 21.08
N TYR A 118 3.81 6.08 20.47
CA TYR A 118 2.78 5.31 21.18
C TYR A 118 3.43 4.11 21.88
N ARG A 119 2.97 3.81 23.08
CA ARG A 119 3.41 2.63 23.83
C ARG A 119 2.31 1.58 23.71
N LEU A 120 2.61 0.48 23.06
CA LEU A 120 1.77 -0.70 23.07
C LEU A 120 1.75 -1.28 24.50
N ASP A 121 0.57 -1.38 25.08
CA ASP A 121 0.33 -1.97 26.42
C ASP A 121 -0.20 -3.40 26.31
N THR A 122 0.29 -4.16 25.35
CA THR A 122 -0.22 -5.48 25.02
C THR A 122 0.78 -6.59 25.36
N ASP A 123 0.24 -7.79 25.64
CA ASP A 123 1.02 -8.99 25.88
C ASP A 123 1.92 -9.26 24.67
N PRO A 124 3.24 -9.46 24.87
CA PRO A 124 4.19 -9.83 23.81
C PRO A 124 3.78 -11.06 23.00
N VAL A 125 2.92 -11.92 23.49
CA VAL A 125 2.41 -13.10 22.78
C VAL A 125 1.48 -12.69 21.63
N LEU A 126 0.63 -11.69 21.81
CA LEU A 126 -0.21 -11.12 20.75
C LEU A 126 0.62 -10.30 19.76
N LEU A 127 1.76 -9.78 20.22
CA LEU A 127 2.71 -9.02 19.41
C LEU A 127 3.62 -9.90 18.53
N ASN A 128 3.63 -11.22 18.70
CA ASN A 128 4.39 -12.16 17.86
C ASN A 128 3.79 -12.38 16.45
N ALA A 129 2.68 -11.75 16.15
CA ALA A 129 2.15 -11.75 14.81
C ALA A 129 3.15 -11.07 13.86
N ILE A 130 3.31 -11.64 12.69
CA ILE A 130 4.27 -11.40 11.60
C ILE A 130 4.41 -9.91 11.17
N THR A 131 3.72 -8.96 11.79
CA THR A 131 3.47 -7.63 11.22
C THR A 131 3.73 -6.45 12.14
N GLN A 132 4.26 -6.62 13.34
CA GLN A 132 4.45 -5.59 14.37
C GLN A 132 5.21 -4.33 13.92
N ASP A 133 6.11 -4.49 12.97
CA ASP A 133 7.05 -3.44 12.58
C ASP A 133 6.56 -2.60 11.39
N ARG A 134 5.32 -2.77 10.92
CA ARG A 134 4.90 -2.20 9.63
C ARG A 134 3.97 -1.03 9.82
N LYS A 135 4.38 0.13 9.27
CA LYS A 135 3.51 1.28 9.07
C LYS A 135 3.57 1.67 7.60
N ARG A 136 2.41 1.70 6.92
CA ARG A 136 2.34 2.02 5.49
C ARG A 136 1.98 3.45 5.22
N GLY A 137 1.11 4.05 6.03
CA GLY A 137 0.66 5.39 5.79
C GLY A 137 0.08 6.07 7.02
N ILE A 138 -0.04 7.36 6.91
CA ILE A 138 -0.74 8.28 7.80
C ILE A 138 -1.62 9.16 6.95
N ALA A 139 -2.57 9.88 7.56
CA ALA A 139 -3.37 10.88 6.87
C ALA A 139 -3.24 12.24 7.53
N ILE A 140 -3.53 13.30 6.79
CA ILE A 140 -3.55 14.69 7.26
C ILE A 140 -4.89 15.32 6.90
N TYR A 141 -5.53 16.00 7.87
CA TYR A 141 -6.75 16.77 7.64
C TYR A 141 -7.00 17.75 8.79
N GLY A 142 -7.56 18.92 8.49
CA GLY A 142 -7.66 19.97 9.48
C GLY A 142 -6.28 20.35 10.01
N GLU A 143 -6.12 20.34 11.30
CA GLU A 143 -4.84 20.59 11.99
C GLU A 143 -4.18 19.30 12.50
N ASN A 144 -4.63 18.13 12.02
CA ASN A 144 -4.26 16.84 12.60
C ASN A 144 -3.57 15.90 11.61
N ILE A 145 -2.66 15.09 12.17
CA ILE A 145 -2.11 13.88 11.57
C ILE A 145 -2.82 12.69 12.22
N TYR A 146 -3.33 11.76 11.39
CA TYR A 146 -4.01 10.56 11.86
C TYR A 146 -3.16 9.32 11.55
N PHE A 147 -3.06 8.44 12.53
CA PHE A 147 -2.44 7.14 12.33
C PHE A 147 -3.16 6.07 13.15
N SER A 148 -2.95 4.83 12.78
CA SER A 148 -3.47 3.67 13.49
C SER A 148 -2.36 2.91 14.17
N THR A 149 -2.63 2.38 15.34
CA THR A 149 -1.69 1.58 16.11
C THR A 149 -1.88 0.08 15.85
N TRP A 150 -0.91 -0.70 16.28
CA TRP A 150 -0.94 -2.14 16.16
C TRP A 150 -2.09 -2.78 16.97
N ASP A 151 -2.38 -2.25 18.15
CA ASP A 151 -3.48 -2.66 19.01
C ASP A 151 -4.84 -2.01 18.65
N ASN A 152 -4.94 -1.56 17.38
CA ASN A 152 -6.18 -1.10 16.75
C ASN A 152 -6.75 0.24 17.24
N HIS A 153 -5.92 1.12 17.80
CA HIS A 153 -6.34 2.49 18.08
C HIS A 153 -6.29 3.38 16.83
N LEU A 154 -7.14 4.39 16.79
CA LEU A 154 -7.05 5.53 15.88
C LEU A 154 -6.64 6.76 16.68
N ILE A 155 -5.48 7.32 16.36
CA ILE A 155 -4.91 8.46 17.07
C ILE A 155 -4.83 9.67 16.16
N ALA A 156 -5.25 10.83 16.64
CA ALA A 156 -5.04 12.12 16.04
C ALA A 156 -3.98 12.91 16.83
N LEU A 157 -2.96 13.39 16.12
CA LEU A 157 -1.92 14.26 16.66
C LEU A 157 -2.05 15.65 16.04
N ASN A 158 -1.93 16.72 16.83
CA ASN A 158 -1.81 18.05 16.27
C ASN A 158 -0.54 18.14 15.40
N MET A 159 -0.68 18.59 14.16
CA MET A 159 0.41 18.63 13.19
C MET A 159 1.55 19.59 13.55
N ARG A 160 1.28 20.61 14.44
CA ARG A 160 2.27 21.60 14.84
C ARG A 160 3.15 21.18 16.00
N ASP A 161 2.62 20.41 16.97
CA ASP A 161 3.37 20.07 18.20
C ASP A 161 3.35 18.58 18.56
N GLY A 162 2.69 17.73 17.77
CA GLY A 162 2.63 16.28 17.97
C GLY A 162 1.83 15.83 19.20
N LYS A 163 1.06 16.75 19.85
CA LYS A 163 0.22 16.37 20.98
C LYS A 163 -1.01 15.61 20.53
N VAL A 164 -1.41 14.63 21.34
CA VAL A 164 -2.62 13.84 21.13
C VAL A 164 -3.85 14.75 21.23
N VAL A 165 -4.67 14.74 20.18
CA VAL A 165 -5.97 15.42 20.12
C VAL A 165 -7.06 14.47 20.56
N PHE A 166 -7.03 13.22 20.06
CA PHE A 166 -7.84 12.13 20.56
C PHE A 166 -7.12 10.79 20.34
N ASP A 167 -7.52 9.80 21.12
CA ASP A 167 -7.07 8.40 21.04
C ASP A 167 -8.31 7.53 21.21
N ILE A 168 -8.69 6.80 20.16
CA ILE A 168 -9.91 5.99 20.08
C ILE A 168 -9.53 4.53 19.96
N ASP A 169 -9.87 3.74 20.96
CA ASP A 169 -9.85 2.29 20.87
C ASP A 169 -10.99 1.82 19.95
N ARG A 170 -10.62 1.18 18.82
CA ARG A 170 -11.59 0.63 17.86
C ARG A 170 -12.09 -0.77 18.26
N GLY A 171 -11.60 -1.30 19.36
CA GLY A 171 -11.96 -2.58 19.95
C GLY A 171 -11.22 -3.77 19.35
N GLN A 172 -11.25 -4.88 20.08
CA GLN A 172 -10.70 -6.19 19.67
C GLN A 172 -9.17 -6.23 19.46
N GLY A 173 -8.40 -5.23 19.91
CA GLY A 173 -6.94 -5.25 19.84
C GLY A 173 -6.33 -6.42 20.62
N ASP A 174 -6.90 -6.77 21.77
CA ASP A 174 -6.55 -7.92 22.60
C ASP A 174 -6.97 -9.28 21.99
N GLU A 175 -7.89 -9.25 21.01
CA GLU A 175 -8.32 -10.42 20.24
C GLU A 175 -7.53 -10.61 18.93
N GLY A 176 -6.47 -9.82 18.70
CA GLY A 176 -5.60 -9.91 17.54
C GLY A 176 -6.04 -9.07 16.32
N VAL A 177 -7.02 -8.19 16.47
CA VAL A 177 -7.35 -7.18 15.46
C VAL A 177 -6.33 -6.05 15.53
N SER A 178 -5.71 -5.75 14.41
CA SER A 178 -4.61 -4.77 14.32
C SER A 178 -4.74 -3.89 13.08
N ASN A 179 -3.84 -2.92 12.94
CA ASN A 179 -3.77 -2.11 11.73
C ASN A 179 -2.34 -1.81 11.29
N SER A 180 -2.01 -2.17 10.05
CA SER A 180 -0.72 -1.87 9.42
C SER A 180 -0.84 -0.88 8.26
N SER A 181 -2.06 -0.59 7.76
CA SER A 181 -2.30 0.43 6.74
C SER A 181 -2.49 1.81 7.37
N GLY A 182 -2.51 2.83 6.55
CA GLY A 182 -2.91 4.16 6.98
C GLY A 182 -4.39 4.42 6.72
N PRO A 183 -5.00 5.38 7.42
CA PRO A 183 -6.33 5.85 7.11
C PRO A 183 -6.36 6.65 5.80
N VAL A 184 -7.54 6.74 5.18
CA VAL A 184 -7.85 7.72 4.14
C VAL A 184 -8.87 8.73 4.69
N VAL A 185 -8.72 10.00 4.34
CA VAL A 185 -9.73 11.01 4.64
C VAL A 185 -10.59 11.25 3.42
N ALA A 186 -11.90 11.16 3.61
CA ALA A 186 -12.91 11.29 2.57
C ALA A 186 -14.07 12.17 3.08
N ASN A 187 -14.18 13.39 2.56
CA ASN A 187 -15.27 14.32 2.90
C ASN A 187 -15.44 14.51 4.43
N GLY A 188 -14.31 14.75 5.14
CA GLY A 188 -14.30 14.95 6.59
C GLY A 188 -14.49 13.67 7.41
N VAL A 189 -14.43 12.49 6.80
CA VAL A 189 -14.50 11.18 7.47
C VAL A 189 -13.18 10.44 7.31
N ILE A 190 -12.66 9.91 8.41
CA ILE A 190 -11.50 9.01 8.42
C ILE A 190 -12.01 7.60 8.18
N VAL A 191 -11.64 6.99 7.06
CA VAL A 191 -11.99 5.60 6.76
C VAL A 191 -10.76 4.72 6.97
N LEU A 192 -10.94 3.64 7.73
CA LEU A 192 -9.85 2.82 8.21
C LEU A 192 -10.22 1.33 8.24
N GLY A 193 -9.42 0.49 7.62
CA GLY A 193 -9.54 -0.96 7.66
C GLY A 193 -8.99 -1.60 8.93
N SER A 194 -9.01 -2.92 8.97
CA SER A 194 -8.43 -3.73 10.04
C SER A 194 -7.77 -4.98 9.46
N SER A 195 -6.73 -5.46 10.13
CA SER A 195 -6.11 -6.78 9.92
C SER A 195 -6.60 -7.69 11.04
N CYS A 196 -7.19 -8.82 10.70
CA CYS A 196 -7.84 -9.72 11.66
C CYS A 196 -7.26 -11.12 11.58
N GLN A 197 -6.00 -11.22 11.23
CA GLN A 197 -5.26 -12.47 11.22
C GLN A 197 -5.29 -13.04 12.64
N TYR A 198 -5.89 -14.20 12.81
CA TYR A 198 -6.09 -14.87 14.11
C TYR A 198 -7.31 -14.45 14.93
N SER A 199 -8.16 -13.53 14.44
CA SER A 199 -9.42 -13.20 15.11
C SER A 199 -10.56 -14.05 14.56
N ALA A 200 -11.34 -14.68 15.46
CA ALA A 200 -12.54 -15.46 15.12
C ALA A 200 -13.80 -14.60 14.92
N PHE A 201 -13.72 -13.27 15.05
CA PHE A 201 -14.91 -12.42 15.19
C PHE A 201 -15.20 -11.56 13.96
N GLY A 202 -14.64 -11.87 12.84
CA GLY A 202 -14.87 -11.10 11.62
C GLY A 202 -14.13 -9.78 11.60
N CYS A 203 -13.76 -9.36 10.40
CA CYS A 203 -13.03 -8.14 10.17
C CYS A 203 -13.94 -7.03 9.67
N TYR A 204 -13.51 -5.78 9.80
CA TYR A 204 -14.34 -4.63 9.51
C TYR A 204 -13.55 -3.45 8.95
N VAL A 205 -14.29 -2.53 8.33
CA VAL A 205 -13.87 -1.16 8.03
C VAL A 205 -14.74 -0.21 8.82
N THR A 206 -14.17 0.85 9.36
CA THR A 206 -14.89 1.90 10.09
C THR A 206 -14.74 3.25 9.42
N GLY A 207 -15.74 4.11 9.61
CA GLY A 207 -15.69 5.53 9.32
C GLY A 207 -15.83 6.35 10.59
N HIS A 208 -14.94 7.32 10.79
CA HIS A 208 -14.91 8.17 11.98
C HIS A 208 -14.98 9.65 11.56
N ASP A 209 -15.67 10.48 12.33
CA ASP A 209 -15.63 11.92 12.18
C ASP A 209 -14.19 12.43 12.40
N ALA A 210 -13.64 13.17 11.44
CA ALA A 210 -12.25 13.60 11.48
C ALA A 210 -11.93 14.60 12.61
N LYS A 211 -12.91 15.31 13.15
CA LYS A 211 -12.71 16.29 14.23
C LYS A 211 -12.78 15.66 15.61
N THR A 212 -13.70 14.71 15.79
CA THR A 212 -14.02 14.16 17.11
C THR A 212 -13.49 12.75 17.32
N GLY A 213 -13.21 12.01 16.26
CA GLY A 213 -12.88 10.57 16.31
C GLY A 213 -14.10 9.68 16.49
N GLU A 214 -15.32 10.23 16.64
CA GLU A 214 -16.55 9.46 16.81
C GLU A 214 -16.75 8.47 15.66
N GLU A 215 -17.02 7.19 16.00
CA GLU A 215 -17.35 6.17 15.00
C GLU A 215 -18.76 6.43 14.44
N LEU A 216 -18.81 6.70 13.13
CA LEU A 216 -20.05 6.97 12.41
C LEU A 216 -20.70 5.68 11.91
N TRP A 217 -19.87 4.71 11.50
CA TRP A 217 -20.31 3.44 10.96
C TRP A 217 -19.21 2.38 11.04
N ARG A 218 -19.65 1.09 11.00
CA ARG A 218 -18.79 -0.09 10.96
C ARG A 218 -19.38 -1.13 10.01
N ASN A 219 -18.62 -1.55 9.01
CA ASN A 219 -19.00 -2.56 8.02
C ASN A 219 -18.17 -3.83 8.23
N TYR A 220 -18.84 -4.92 8.57
CA TYR A 220 -18.24 -6.25 8.63
C TYR A 220 -18.24 -6.90 7.23
N PHE A 221 -17.23 -7.70 6.94
CA PHE A 221 -17.11 -8.39 5.66
C PHE A 221 -17.83 -9.73 5.63
N ILE A 222 -17.77 -10.45 6.76
CA ILE A 222 -18.35 -11.79 6.90
C ILE A 222 -19.81 -11.65 7.29
N PRO A 223 -20.75 -12.20 6.50
CA PRO A 223 -22.17 -12.15 6.83
C PRO A 223 -22.45 -12.95 8.11
N LYS A 224 -23.30 -12.39 8.96
CA LYS A 224 -23.81 -13.07 10.16
C LYS A 224 -24.87 -14.10 9.77
N PRO A 225 -25.18 -15.06 10.65
CA PRO A 225 -26.24 -16.02 10.41
C PRO A 225 -27.58 -15.36 10.02
N GLY A 226 -28.10 -15.76 8.85
CA GLY A 226 -29.35 -15.22 8.28
C GLY A 226 -29.22 -13.95 7.46
N GLU A 227 -28.02 -13.35 7.36
CA GLU A 227 -27.76 -12.24 6.45
C GLU A 227 -27.53 -12.74 5.01
N GLU A 228 -27.64 -11.82 4.04
CA GLU A 228 -27.35 -12.12 2.63
C GLU A 228 -25.92 -12.64 2.45
N GLY A 229 -25.77 -13.83 1.84
CA GLY A 229 -24.50 -14.50 1.62
C GLY A 229 -24.05 -15.45 2.74
N ASP A 230 -24.82 -15.61 3.81
CA ASP A 230 -24.55 -16.59 4.87
C ASP A 230 -24.49 -18.02 4.34
N ASP A 231 -25.36 -18.36 3.38
CA ASP A 231 -25.43 -19.65 2.70
C ASP A 231 -24.19 -20.00 1.86
N THR A 232 -23.39 -18.99 1.52
CA THR A 232 -22.17 -19.17 0.70
C THR A 232 -20.97 -19.69 1.50
N TRP A 233 -21.11 -19.86 2.82
CA TRP A 233 -20.02 -20.28 3.73
C TRP A 233 -20.05 -21.77 4.05
N GLY A 234 -20.68 -22.59 3.21
CA GLY A 234 -20.62 -24.06 3.31
C GLY A 234 -21.23 -24.65 4.58
N GLY A 235 -22.14 -23.92 5.25
CA GLY A 235 -22.77 -24.34 6.51
C GLY A 235 -21.87 -24.24 7.75
N SER A 236 -20.71 -23.60 7.63
CA SER A 236 -19.83 -23.32 8.78
C SER A 236 -20.48 -22.40 9.79
N SER A 237 -20.23 -22.60 11.09
CA SER A 237 -20.65 -21.66 12.12
C SER A 237 -19.93 -20.31 11.96
N TYR A 238 -20.54 -19.24 12.45
CA TYR A 238 -19.97 -17.89 12.32
C TYR A 238 -18.58 -17.79 12.96
N GLU A 239 -18.38 -18.46 14.09
CA GLU A 239 -17.13 -18.49 14.86
C GLU A 239 -15.99 -19.21 14.12
N GLN A 240 -16.31 -19.98 13.09
CA GLN A 240 -15.32 -20.67 12.23
C GLN A 240 -14.92 -19.84 11.01
N ARG A 241 -15.56 -18.71 10.78
CA ARG A 241 -15.34 -17.85 9.61
C ARG A 241 -14.28 -16.82 9.89
N TRP A 242 -13.07 -17.11 9.51
CA TRP A 242 -11.93 -16.20 9.65
C TRP A 242 -11.65 -15.46 8.35
N MET A 243 -11.05 -14.29 8.46
CA MET A 243 -10.43 -13.60 7.33
C MET A 243 -9.28 -12.73 7.81
N THR A 244 -8.37 -12.40 6.88
CA THR A 244 -7.17 -11.60 7.18
C THR A 244 -7.42 -10.09 7.14
N GLY A 245 -8.57 -9.64 6.65
CA GLY A 245 -9.06 -8.28 6.85
C GLY A 245 -9.07 -7.35 5.63
N SER A 246 -8.92 -6.06 5.89
CA SER A 246 -8.73 -4.99 4.90
C SER A 246 -7.54 -4.14 5.33
N TRP A 247 -6.34 -4.60 4.99
CA TRP A 247 -5.07 -3.99 5.39
C TRP A 247 -4.36 -3.24 4.26
N GLY A 248 -4.96 -3.19 3.07
CA GLY A 248 -4.49 -2.42 1.93
C GLY A 248 -4.89 -0.95 1.99
N GLN A 249 -4.35 -0.16 1.08
CA GLN A 249 -4.69 1.25 0.96
C GLN A 249 -6.04 1.43 0.26
N MET A 250 -6.77 2.46 0.69
CA MET A 250 -8.08 2.81 0.16
C MET A 250 -7.98 4.00 -0.78
N THR A 251 -8.92 4.12 -1.71
CA THR A 251 -9.01 5.21 -2.69
C THR A 251 -10.31 5.98 -2.48
N TYR A 252 -10.25 7.30 -2.46
CA TYR A 252 -11.43 8.14 -2.43
C TYR A 252 -11.66 8.82 -3.77
N ASP A 253 -12.89 8.75 -4.24
CA ASP A 253 -13.37 9.46 -5.42
C ASP A 253 -14.24 10.65 -5.00
N PRO A 254 -13.73 11.87 -5.06
CA PRO A 254 -14.51 13.04 -4.67
C PRO A 254 -15.64 13.39 -5.65
N VAL A 255 -15.60 12.88 -6.88
CA VAL A 255 -16.64 13.16 -7.90
C VAL A 255 -17.90 12.34 -7.61
N ASN A 256 -17.75 11.07 -7.29
CA ASN A 256 -18.87 10.21 -6.94
C ASN A 256 -19.16 10.18 -5.43
N ASP A 257 -18.32 10.79 -4.60
CA ASP A 257 -18.30 10.71 -3.13
C ASP A 257 -18.31 9.24 -2.64
N LEU A 258 -17.34 8.45 -3.15
CA LEU A 258 -17.20 7.03 -2.85
C LEU A 258 -15.78 6.69 -2.40
N VAL A 259 -15.68 5.86 -1.35
CA VAL A 259 -14.43 5.22 -0.94
C VAL A 259 -14.41 3.80 -1.48
N TYR A 260 -13.31 3.43 -2.15
CA TYR A 260 -13.07 2.08 -2.64
C TYR A 260 -12.04 1.37 -1.78
N TYR A 261 -12.40 0.19 -1.30
CA TYR A 261 -11.51 -0.69 -0.56
C TYR A 261 -11.75 -2.15 -0.91
N GLY A 262 -10.83 -3.01 -0.55
CA GLY A 262 -10.94 -4.44 -0.77
C GLY A 262 -10.82 -5.23 0.52
N SER A 263 -11.43 -6.39 0.54
CA SER A 263 -11.24 -7.40 1.56
C SER A 263 -10.20 -8.44 1.13
N THR A 264 -9.78 -9.25 2.08
CA THR A 264 -8.75 -10.26 1.92
C THR A 264 -9.32 -11.67 1.89
N SER A 265 -8.44 -12.65 1.84
CA SER A 265 -8.74 -14.08 1.90
C SER A 265 -9.27 -14.50 3.28
N THR A 266 -9.80 -15.71 3.34
CA THR A 266 -10.14 -16.41 4.58
C THR A 266 -9.01 -17.35 5.00
N GLY A 267 -8.95 -17.71 6.26
CA GLY A 267 -7.97 -18.65 6.80
C GLY A 267 -8.61 -19.85 7.53
N PRO A 268 -7.85 -20.93 7.74
CA PRO A 268 -6.56 -21.26 7.12
C PRO A 268 -6.65 -21.45 5.60
N ALA A 269 -5.52 -21.46 4.88
CA ALA A 269 -5.50 -21.41 3.43
C ALA A 269 -6.34 -22.50 2.74
N SER A 270 -6.26 -23.76 3.19
CA SER A 270 -7.00 -24.88 2.58
C SER A 270 -8.49 -24.90 2.96
N GLU A 271 -9.37 -24.93 1.98
CA GLU A 271 -10.82 -25.10 2.20
C GLU A 271 -11.18 -26.42 2.90
N VAL A 272 -10.32 -27.45 2.78
CA VAL A 272 -10.47 -28.72 3.49
C VAL A 272 -10.29 -28.52 4.99
N GLN A 273 -9.27 -27.76 5.42
CA GLN A 273 -9.04 -27.45 6.83
C GLN A 273 -10.14 -26.56 7.42
N ARG A 274 -10.68 -25.65 6.61
CA ARG A 274 -11.81 -24.79 7.01
C ARG A 274 -13.13 -25.54 7.11
N ASN A 275 -13.21 -26.76 6.57
CA ASN A 275 -14.46 -27.50 6.36
C ASN A 275 -15.47 -26.72 5.52
N MET A 276 -14.99 -26.04 4.47
CA MET A 276 -15.77 -25.15 3.59
C MET A 276 -15.54 -25.49 2.11
N VAL A 277 -15.45 -26.79 1.79
CA VAL A 277 -15.17 -27.29 0.44
C VAL A 277 -16.21 -26.77 -0.57
N GLY A 278 -15.75 -26.11 -1.63
CA GLY A 278 -16.60 -25.57 -2.69
C GLY A 278 -17.33 -24.27 -2.31
N ALA A 279 -17.20 -23.77 -1.10
CA ALA A 279 -17.87 -22.56 -0.63
C ALA A 279 -17.26 -21.31 -1.28
N THR A 280 -18.08 -20.43 -1.86
CA THR A 280 -17.63 -19.20 -2.52
C THR A 280 -17.29 -18.08 -1.55
N GLN A 281 -17.86 -18.11 -0.35
CA GLN A 281 -17.53 -17.25 0.79
C GLN A 281 -17.70 -15.76 0.48
N THR A 282 -18.94 -15.32 0.36
CA THR A 282 -19.29 -13.90 0.16
C THR A 282 -18.57 -13.02 1.19
N GLY A 283 -17.99 -11.91 0.71
CA GLY A 283 -17.27 -10.93 1.53
C GLY A 283 -15.76 -11.07 1.52
N ILE A 284 -15.19 -12.26 1.17
CA ILE A 284 -13.74 -12.38 0.95
C ILE A 284 -13.35 -11.86 -0.44
N ASN A 285 -12.14 -11.35 -0.56
CA ASN A 285 -11.54 -10.92 -1.84
C ASN A 285 -12.51 -10.11 -2.71
N THR A 286 -13.24 -9.22 -2.06
CA THR A 286 -14.31 -8.43 -2.64
C THR A 286 -13.91 -6.96 -2.66
N ARG A 287 -14.15 -6.30 -3.79
CA ARG A 287 -14.05 -4.85 -3.91
C ARG A 287 -15.38 -4.22 -3.50
N PHE A 288 -15.31 -3.16 -2.68
CA PHE A 288 -16.45 -2.39 -2.20
C PHE A 288 -16.33 -0.93 -2.60
N ALA A 289 -17.47 -0.30 -2.90
CA ALA A 289 -17.62 1.14 -2.99
C ALA A 289 -18.65 1.59 -1.95
N VAL A 290 -18.24 2.51 -1.06
CA VAL A 290 -19.10 2.95 0.04
C VAL A 290 -19.18 4.48 0.12
N LYS A 291 -20.30 5.00 0.60
CA LYS A 291 -20.45 6.42 0.93
C LYS A 291 -19.67 6.72 2.22
N PRO A 292 -18.74 7.68 2.23
CA PRO A 292 -17.89 7.93 3.41
C PRO A 292 -18.67 8.33 4.65
N LYS A 293 -19.75 9.10 4.53
CA LYS A 293 -20.55 9.61 5.66
C LYS A 293 -21.40 8.56 6.35
N THR A 294 -21.84 7.53 5.63
CA THR A 294 -22.85 6.57 6.14
C THR A 294 -22.38 5.13 6.15
N GLY A 295 -21.30 4.80 5.45
CA GLY A 295 -20.87 3.42 5.23
C GLY A 295 -21.77 2.62 4.29
N GLU A 296 -22.79 3.25 3.67
CA GLU A 296 -23.68 2.57 2.70
C GLU A 296 -22.87 1.98 1.56
N ILE A 297 -22.98 0.66 1.37
CA ILE A 297 -22.36 -0.06 0.26
C ILE A 297 -23.19 0.20 -1.01
N VAL A 298 -22.59 0.92 -1.96
CA VAL A 298 -23.23 1.25 -3.25
C VAL A 298 -23.11 0.10 -4.21
N TRP A 299 -21.94 -0.54 -4.26
CA TRP A 299 -21.72 -1.76 -5.03
C TRP A 299 -20.60 -2.60 -4.41
N ARG A 300 -20.61 -3.87 -4.75
CA ARG A 300 -19.54 -4.82 -4.43
C ARG A 300 -19.29 -5.79 -5.58
N HIS A 301 -18.04 -6.27 -5.73
CA HIS A 301 -17.65 -7.25 -6.73
C HIS A 301 -16.58 -8.19 -6.16
N GLN A 302 -16.85 -9.49 -6.15
CA GLN A 302 -15.90 -10.50 -5.66
C GLN A 302 -14.93 -10.86 -6.78
N THR A 303 -13.66 -10.48 -6.63
CA THR A 303 -12.61 -10.67 -7.64
C THR A 303 -11.89 -12.02 -7.52
N MET A 304 -12.02 -12.72 -6.40
CA MET A 304 -11.44 -14.04 -6.17
C MET A 304 -12.26 -14.82 -5.15
N PRO A 305 -13.26 -15.62 -5.58
CA PRO A 305 -14.00 -16.51 -4.69
C PRO A 305 -13.15 -17.71 -4.28
N ARG A 306 -13.53 -18.41 -3.21
CA ARG A 306 -12.99 -19.73 -2.86
C ARG A 306 -11.46 -19.75 -2.77
N ASP A 307 -10.89 -18.72 -2.14
CA ASP A 307 -9.45 -18.56 -2.07
C ASP A 307 -8.80 -19.66 -1.18
N ASN A 308 -7.95 -20.44 -1.79
CA ASN A 308 -7.11 -21.46 -1.15
C ASN A 308 -5.62 -21.06 -1.11
N TRP A 309 -5.25 -19.91 -1.68
CA TRP A 309 -3.87 -19.57 -2.04
C TRP A 309 -3.41 -18.26 -1.43
N ASP A 310 -4.23 -17.65 -0.55
CA ASP A 310 -3.96 -16.34 0.05
C ASP A 310 -3.76 -15.22 -1.00
N GLN A 311 -4.70 -15.14 -1.94
CA GLN A 311 -4.59 -14.21 -3.06
C GLN A 311 -5.11 -12.80 -2.78
N GLU A 312 -5.48 -12.52 -1.58
CA GLU A 312 -5.88 -11.24 -1.00
C GLU A 312 -6.11 -10.07 -1.98
N CYS A 313 -7.31 -9.48 -1.96
CA CYS A 313 -7.73 -8.48 -2.94
C CYS A 313 -7.92 -7.08 -2.32
N THR A 314 -7.05 -6.70 -1.41
CA THR A 314 -7.19 -5.49 -0.60
C THR A 314 -6.42 -4.27 -1.14
N PHE A 315 -5.65 -4.41 -2.22
CA PHE A 315 -4.74 -3.35 -2.68
C PHE A 315 -5.50 -2.23 -3.41
N GLU A 316 -4.89 -1.04 -3.42
CA GLU A 316 -5.49 0.14 -4.05
C GLU A 316 -5.72 -0.06 -5.55
N MET A 317 -6.71 0.66 -6.04
CA MET A 317 -6.97 0.90 -7.46
C MET A 317 -7.07 2.41 -7.67
N ILE A 318 -6.63 2.90 -8.82
CA ILE A 318 -6.74 4.32 -9.16
C ILE A 318 -8.15 4.63 -9.71
N VAL A 319 -8.60 5.87 -9.53
CA VAL A 319 -9.87 6.35 -10.10
C VAL A 319 -9.63 7.58 -10.97
N ASP A 320 -9.99 7.47 -12.27
CA ASP A 320 -9.82 8.57 -13.23
C ASP A 320 -10.91 8.53 -14.32
N GLU A 321 -11.05 9.64 -15.02
CA GLU A 321 -11.85 9.73 -16.24
C GLU A 321 -10.96 9.44 -17.45
N ILE A 322 -11.33 8.42 -18.23
CA ILE A 322 -10.56 7.94 -19.38
C ILE A 322 -11.47 7.65 -20.58
N ASP A 323 -10.90 7.53 -21.76
CA ASP A 323 -11.59 7.04 -22.96
C ASP A 323 -11.54 5.50 -23.01
N VAL A 324 -12.58 4.85 -22.47
CA VAL A 324 -12.67 3.38 -22.39
C VAL A 324 -12.77 2.75 -23.77
N LYS A 325 -11.76 1.99 -24.16
CA LYS A 325 -11.68 1.29 -25.47
C LYS A 325 -10.82 0.02 -25.37
N PRO A 326 -11.21 -0.98 -24.56
CA PRO A 326 -10.39 -2.16 -24.32
C PRO A 326 -10.06 -2.89 -25.61
N SER A 327 -8.79 -3.20 -25.83
CA SER A 327 -8.30 -3.90 -27.02
C SER A 327 -8.64 -5.38 -26.96
N ALA A 328 -9.27 -5.91 -28.02
CA ALA A 328 -9.50 -7.34 -28.14
C ALA A 328 -8.19 -8.16 -28.22
N GLY A 329 -7.09 -7.52 -28.65
CA GLY A 329 -5.76 -8.10 -28.77
C GLY A 329 -4.86 -7.89 -27.56
N MET A 330 -5.37 -7.33 -26.44
CA MET A 330 -4.55 -7.14 -25.24
C MET A 330 -3.93 -8.46 -24.77
N GLU A 331 -2.66 -8.41 -24.41
CA GLU A 331 -1.96 -9.58 -23.87
C GLU A 331 -2.59 -10.05 -22.56
N GLY A 332 -2.70 -11.36 -22.35
CA GLY A 332 -3.29 -11.93 -21.13
C GLY A 332 -4.77 -11.64 -20.94
N LYS A 333 -5.50 -11.29 -22.01
CA LYS A 333 -6.94 -11.05 -21.94
C LYS A 333 -7.67 -12.22 -21.28
N GLN A 334 -8.40 -11.95 -20.20
CA GLN A 334 -9.29 -12.90 -19.55
C GLN A 334 -10.73 -12.68 -20.03
N ALA A 335 -11.25 -11.46 -19.87
CA ALA A 335 -12.60 -11.11 -20.29
C ALA A 335 -12.71 -9.63 -20.67
N ILE A 336 -13.61 -9.33 -21.57
CA ILE A 336 -14.11 -7.98 -21.87
C ILE A 336 -15.64 -8.07 -21.86
N ASN A 337 -16.30 -7.18 -21.11
CA ASN A 337 -17.75 -7.07 -21.14
C ASN A 337 -18.19 -6.47 -22.47
N PRO A 338 -18.89 -7.22 -23.33
CA PRO A 338 -19.33 -6.74 -24.64
C PRO A 338 -20.40 -5.64 -24.58
N ASP A 339 -21.10 -5.55 -23.44
CA ASP A 339 -22.16 -4.57 -23.21
C ASP A 339 -21.64 -3.28 -22.56
N ALA A 340 -20.39 -3.26 -22.07
CA ALA A 340 -19.79 -2.08 -21.47
C ALA A 340 -19.66 -0.96 -22.50
N LYS A 341 -20.19 0.21 -22.16
CA LYS A 341 -20.08 1.38 -23.02
C LYS A 341 -18.61 1.83 -23.14
N THR A 342 -18.18 2.06 -24.37
CA THR A 342 -16.91 2.70 -24.71
C THR A 342 -17.03 4.24 -24.65
N GLY A 343 -15.89 4.95 -24.68
CA GLY A 343 -15.83 6.40 -24.62
C GLY A 343 -15.50 6.94 -23.22
N ALA A 344 -15.70 8.24 -23.02
CA ALA A 344 -15.36 8.92 -21.77
C ALA A 344 -16.15 8.36 -20.58
N ARG A 345 -15.44 7.79 -19.61
CA ARG A 345 -16.02 7.20 -18.39
C ARG A 345 -15.07 7.38 -17.21
N ARG A 346 -15.68 7.55 -16.03
CA ARG A 346 -14.95 7.49 -14.78
C ARG A 346 -14.86 6.03 -14.31
N VAL A 347 -13.63 5.54 -14.21
CA VAL A 347 -13.36 4.12 -13.95
C VAL A 347 -12.45 3.92 -12.74
N LEU A 348 -12.60 2.77 -12.10
CA LEU A 348 -11.71 2.24 -11.09
C LEU A 348 -10.83 1.17 -11.76
N THR A 349 -9.50 1.39 -11.81
CA THR A 349 -8.56 0.51 -12.51
C THR A 349 -7.38 0.14 -11.63
N GLY A 350 -6.94 -1.11 -11.65
CA GLY A 350 -5.76 -1.56 -10.92
C GLY A 350 -5.61 -3.07 -10.86
N VAL A 351 -4.57 -3.50 -10.14
CA VAL A 351 -4.32 -4.92 -9.84
C VAL A 351 -4.61 -5.13 -8.34
N PRO A 352 -5.87 -5.39 -7.95
CA PRO A 352 -6.28 -5.37 -6.55
C PRO A 352 -5.87 -6.58 -5.75
N CYS A 353 -5.44 -7.65 -6.43
CA CYS A 353 -5.17 -8.97 -5.83
C CYS A 353 -3.76 -9.45 -6.11
N LYS A 354 -3.28 -10.37 -5.25
CA LYS A 354 -2.02 -11.10 -5.47
C LYS A 354 -2.02 -11.95 -6.75
N THR A 355 -3.20 -12.30 -7.30
CA THR A 355 -3.34 -13.00 -8.59
C THR A 355 -2.64 -12.29 -9.75
N GLY A 356 -2.41 -10.98 -9.63
CA GLY A 356 -1.81 -10.21 -10.71
C GLY A 356 -2.73 -9.97 -11.89
N LEU A 357 -4.05 -9.95 -11.68
CA LEU A 357 -5.00 -9.53 -12.69
C LEU A 357 -5.26 -8.03 -12.61
N LEU A 358 -5.15 -7.34 -13.74
CA LEU A 358 -5.63 -5.98 -13.89
C LEU A 358 -7.13 -6.02 -14.13
N TRP A 359 -7.86 -5.25 -13.33
CA TRP A 359 -9.31 -5.09 -13.41
C TRP A 359 -9.70 -3.67 -13.72
N GLN A 360 -10.78 -3.49 -14.46
CA GLN A 360 -11.40 -2.20 -14.68
C GLN A 360 -12.91 -2.28 -14.46
N PHE A 361 -13.44 -1.35 -13.66
CA PHE A 361 -14.85 -1.21 -13.35
C PHE A 361 -15.31 0.24 -13.59
N ASP A 362 -16.58 0.43 -13.91
CA ASP A 362 -17.21 1.74 -13.77
C ASP A 362 -17.19 2.16 -12.29
N ALA A 363 -16.63 3.32 -12.00
CA ALA A 363 -16.39 3.75 -10.63
C ALA A 363 -17.70 3.94 -9.83
N LYS A 364 -18.77 4.40 -10.49
CA LYS A 364 -20.05 4.71 -9.85
C LYS A 364 -20.92 3.47 -9.62
N THR A 365 -20.93 2.55 -10.59
CA THR A 365 -21.89 1.44 -10.61
C THR A 365 -21.28 0.09 -10.29
N GLY A 366 -19.93 -0.05 -10.38
CA GLY A 366 -19.25 -1.34 -10.28
C GLY A 366 -19.41 -2.23 -11.51
N GLU A 367 -19.97 -1.71 -12.64
CA GLU A 367 -20.07 -2.48 -13.88
C GLU A 367 -18.67 -2.93 -14.31
N PHE A 368 -18.51 -4.23 -14.51
CA PHE A 368 -17.27 -4.82 -15.02
C PHE A 368 -17.02 -4.36 -16.45
N ILE A 369 -15.78 -3.97 -16.76
CA ILE A 369 -15.39 -3.52 -18.11
C ILE A 369 -14.46 -4.54 -18.75
N TYR A 370 -13.30 -4.81 -18.12
CA TYR A 370 -12.41 -5.88 -18.56
C TYR A 370 -11.50 -6.38 -17.43
N ALA A 371 -10.95 -7.58 -17.64
CA ALA A 371 -9.85 -8.13 -16.83
C ALA A 371 -8.82 -8.79 -17.72
N ARG A 372 -7.54 -8.68 -17.31
CA ARG A 372 -6.40 -9.32 -17.97
C ARG A 372 -5.33 -9.77 -17.00
N ASP A 373 -4.60 -10.82 -17.34
CA ASP A 373 -3.40 -11.21 -16.62
C ASP A 373 -2.28 -10.17 -16.83
N THR A 374 -1.62 -9.81 -15.75
CA THR A 374 -0.34 -9.08 -15.79
C THR A 374 0.80 -9.98 -15.31
N ALA A 375 0.53 -11.04 -14.56
CA ALA A 375 1.48 -12.05 -14.11
C ALA A 375 1.16 -13.43 -14.70
N LYS A 376 2.12 -14.35 -14.65
CA LYS A 376 1.84 -15.76 -14.85
C LYS A 376 0.90 -16.22 -13.74
N GLN A 377 -0.32 -16.59 -14.09
CA GLN A 377 -1.29 -17.15 -13.15
C GLN A 377 -1.91 -18.45 -13.70
N ASN A 378 -2.33 -19.33 -12.80
CA ASN A 378 -3.07 -20.56 -13.11
C ASN A 378 -4.12 -20.90 -12.04
N ILE A 379 -4.45 -19.93 -11.19
CA ILE A 379 -5.40 -20.05 -10.08
C ILE A 379 -6.81 -19.73 -10.57
N VAL A 380 -6.95 -18.66 -11.37
CA VAL A 380 -8.20 -18.31 -12.01
C VAL A 380 -8.37 -19.17 -13.25
N GLY A 381 -9.45 -19.94 -13.30
CA GLY A 381 -9.78 -20.80 -14.42
C GLY A 381 -10.51 -20.06 -15.55
N HIS A 382 -11.45 -19.20 -15.17
CA HIS A 382 -12.27 -18.44 -16.13
C HIS A 382 -12.85 -17.17 -15.49
N ILE A 383 -12.99 -16.13 -16.27
CA ILE A 383 -13.77 -14.92 -15.95
C ILE A 383 -14.81 -14.75 -17.06
N ASP A 384 -16.07 -14.65 -16.69
CA ASP A 384 -17.15 -14.44 -17.68
C ASP A 384 -17.27 -12.97 -18.11
N ASP A 385 -18.21 -12.68 -18.99
CA ASP A 385 -18.47 -11.34 -19.54
C ASP A 385 -19.01 -10.32 -18.51
N LYS A 386 -19.39 -10.78 -17.33
CA LYS A 386 -19.82 -9.95 -16.19
C LYS A 386 -18.74 -9.82 -15.10
N GLY A 387 -17.58 -10.42 -15.33
CA GLY A 387 -16.46 -10.42 -14.38
C GLY A 387 -16.60 -11.46 -13.26
N ILE A 388 -17.48 -12.44 -13.41
CA ILE A 388 -17.63 -13.52 -12.42
C ILE A 388 -16.50 -14.53 -12.59
N VAL A 389 -15.79 -14.78 -11.50
CA VAL A 389 -14.61 -15.65 -11.48
C VAL A 389 -14.97 -17.08 -11.14
N THR A 390 -14.45 -18.02 -11.93
CA THR A 390 -14.39 -19.45 -11.60
C THR A 390 -12.92 -19.84 -11.36
N VAL A 391 -12.63 -20.47 -10.23
CA VAL A 391 -11.29 -20.93 -9.91
C VAL A 391 -10.88 -22.15 -10.73
N ASN A 392 -9.58 -22.39 -10.87
CA ASN A 392 -9.05 -23.59 -11.49
C ASN A 392 -9.09 -24.76 -10.49
N GLU A 393 -10.01 -25.68 -10.67
CA GLU A 393 -10.21 -26.84 -9.79
C GLU A 393 -8.96 -27.74 -9.66
N GLU A 394 -8.09 -27.77 -10.67
CA GLU A 394 -6.82 -28.52 -10.60
C GLU A 394 -5.83 -27.96 -9.60
N LYS A 395 -6.04 -26.68 -9.19
CA LYS A 395 -5.17 -25.96 -8.26
C LYS A 395 -5.77 -25.81 -6.86
N VAL A 396 -6.98 -26.33 -6.64
CA VAL A 396 -7.59 -26.40 -5.30
C VAL A 396 -6.91 -27.50 -4.48
N PHE A 397 -6.68 -27.24 -3.21
CA PHE A 397 -6.07 -28.22 -2.30
C PHE A 397 -6.95 -29.45 -2.13
N LYS A 398 -6.33 -30.62 -2.22
CA LYS A 398 -7.01 -31.90 -2.10
C LYS A 398 -6.99 -32.43 -0.66
N ALA A 399 -8.01 -33.21 -0.31
CA ALA A 399 -8.15 -33.79 1.02
C ALA A 399 -7.02 -34.78 1.40
N ASP A 400 -6.33 -35.35 0.40
CA ASP A 400 -5.20 -36.25 0.61
C ASP A 400 -3.88 -35.53 0.96
N GLY A 401 -3.89 -34.18 0.98
CA GLY A 401 -2.70 -33.39 1.28
C GLY A 401 -1.62 -33.42 0.21
N SER A 402 -1.94 -33.86 -1.01
CA SER A 402 -0.97 -33.89 -2.12
C SER A 402 -0.51 -32.46 -2.47
N PRO A 403 0.80 -32.28 -2.79
CA PRO A 403 1.32 -30.97 -3.16
C PRO A 403 0.72 -30.47 -4.48
N ILE A 404 0.56 -29.15 -4.59
CA ILE A 404 0.11 -28.48 -5.81
C ILE A 404 1.09 -27.39 -6.22
N ASP A 405 1.30 -27.28 -7.53
CA ASP A 405 2.02 -26.17 -8.15
C ASP A 405 1.04 -25.08 -8.57
N PHE A 406 1.30 -23.84 -8.13
CA PHE A 406 0.52 -22.70 -8.60
C PHE A 406 1.34 -21.42 -8.77
N CYS A 407 0.82 -20.52 -9.57
CA CYS A 407 1.31 -19.17 -9.84
C CYS A 407 0.15 -18.18 -9.79
N PRO A 408 0.39 -16.96 -9.32
CA PRO A 408 1.52 -16.57 -8.50
C PRO A 408 1.41 -17.15 -7.08
N THR A 409 2.48 -17.05 -6.29
CA THR A 409 2.48 -17.52 -4.90
C THR A 409 1.60 -16.63 -4.02
N PHE A 410 1.47 -16.97 -2.72
CA PHE A 410 0.83 -16.11 -1.73
C PHE A 410 1.61 -14.80 -1.44
N LEU A 411 2.81 -14.64 -2.00
CA LEU A 411 3.53 -13.36 -2.06
C LEU A 411 3.22 -12.57 -3.35
N GLY A 412 2.36 -13.12 -4.19
CA GLY A 412 1.74 -12.48 -5.33
C GLY A 412 2.56 -12.36 -6.60
N GLY A 413 1.81 -12.09 -7.66
CA GLY A 413 2.23 -11.32 -8.82
C GLY A 413 2.35 -9.84 -8.48
N ARG A 414 1.37 -9.27 -7.73
CA ARG A 414 1.46 -8.01 -7.01
C ARG A 414 1.08 -8.23 -5.55
N ASP A 415 1.63 -7.44 -4.65
CA ASP A 415 1.21 -7.33 -3.26
C ASP A 415 0.96 -5.84 -2.93
N TRP A 416 1.03 -5.42 -1.67
CA TRP A 416 0.75 -4.08 -1.18
C TRP A 416 1.55 -2.92 -1.85
N PRO A 417 2.73 -3.08 -2.49
CA PRO A 417 3.43 -1.95 -3.08
C PRO A 417 2.55 -1.19 -4.08
N ARG A 418 2.43 0.12 -3.83
CA ARG A 418 1.56 1.01 -4.62
C ARG A 418 1.99 1.08 -6.09
N THR A 419 1.00 1.10 -6.97
CA THR A 419 1.17 1.46 -8.38
C THR A 419 1.49 2.95 -8.53
N ALA A 420 1.97 3.36 -9.70
CA ALA A 420 1.98 4.75 -10.11
C ALA A 420 1.16 4.91 -11.39
N TYR A 421 0.56 6.06 -11.59
CA TYR A 421 -0.28 6.34 -12.76
C TYR A 421 -0.02 7.75 -13.27
N ASN A 422 0.26 7.88 -14.55
CA ASN A 422 0.37 9.19 -15.18
C ASN A 422 -0.98 9.53 -15.85
N PRO A 423 -1.72 10.54 -15.33
CA PRO A 423 -3.04 10.89 -15.84
C PRO A 423 -3.01 11.50 -17.26
N ASP A 424 -1.88 12.03 -17.71
CA ASP A 424 -1.75 12.64 -19.04
C ASP A 424 -1.56 11.57 -20.12
N THR A 425 -0.76 10.53 -19.83
CA THR A 425 -0.48 9.44 -20.78
C THR A 425 -1.42 8.25 -20.64
N LYS A 426 -2.25 8.22 -19.60
CA LYS A 426 -3.16 7.11 -19.23
C LYS A 426 -2.42 5.79 -19.05
N VAL A 427 -1.18 5.83 -18.56
CA VAL A 427 -0.34 4.66 -18.29
C VAL A 427 -0.23 4.42 -16.79
N ILE A 428 -0.57 3.19 -16.37
CA ILE A 428 -0.33 2.68 -15.02
C ILE A 428 0.96 1.86 -15.00
N PHE A 429 1.79 2.10 -13.99
CA PHE A 429 3.02 1.36 -13.73
C PHE A 429 2.78 0.44 -12.53
N VAL A 430 2.95 -0.86 -12.72
CA VAL A 430 2.62 -1.88 -11.74
C VAL A 430 3.88 -2.59 -11.28
N PRO A 431 4.21 -2.56 -9.97
CA PRO A 431 5.32 -3.35 -9.43
C PRO A 431 4.89 -4.82 -9.32
N MET A 432 5.64 -5.71 -9.96
CA MET A 432 5.29 -7.13 -10.10
C MET A 432 6.40 -8.03 -9.59
N THR A 433 6.02 -9.20 -9.09
CA THR A 433 6.92 -10.28 -8.70
C THR A 433 6.61 -11.54 -9.52
N ASN A 434 7.63 -12.09 -10.18
CA ASN A 434 7.55 -13.36 -10.88
C ASN A 434 7.86 -14.50 -9.89
N ALA A 435 6.85 -15.07 -9.26
CA ALA A 435 7.04 -16.15 -8.30
C ALA A 435 5.91 -17.17 -8.38
N CYS A 436 6.27 -18.45 -8.43
CA CYS A 436 5.38 -19.60 -8.29
C CYS A 436 5.77 -20.38 -7.05
N ALA A 437 4.95 -21.31 -6.61
CA ALA A 437 5.29 -22.23 -5.54
C ALA A 437 4.71 -23.62 -5.75
N GLU A 438 5.45 -24.62 -5.26
CA GLU A 438 4.87 -25.90 -4.87
C GLU A 438 4.47 -25.81 -3.41
N ILE A 439 3.20 -26.07 -3.11
CA ILE A 439 2.66 -26.01 -1.75
C ILE A 439 2.08 -27.34 -1.35
N THR A 440 2.49 -27.78 -0.16
CA THR A 440 1.89 -28.92 0.53
C THR A 440 1.01 -28.37 1.65
N PRO A 441 -0.33 -28.55 1.57
CA PRO A 441 -1.23 -28.18 2.65
C PRO A 441 -1.01 -29.11 3.85
N ARG A 442 -1.15 -28.60 5.06
CA ARG A 442 -1.30 -29.42 6.25
C ARG A 442 -2.77 -29.82 6.39
N THR A 443 -2.99 -31.05 6.83
CA THR A 443 -4.34 -31.63 6.97
C THR A 443 -4.78 -31.75 8.41
N ASP A 444 -3.92 -31.38 9.36
CA ASP A 444 -4.22 -31.30 10.79
C ASP A 444 -5.22 -30.18 11.10
N ALA A 445 -5.77 -30.22 12.30
CA ALA A 445 -6.77 -29.24 12.74
C ALA A 445 -6.26 -27.80 12.61
N PRO A 446 -7.13 -26.84 12.26
CA PRO A 446 -6.75 -25.44 12.15
C PRO A 446 -6.14 -24.95 13.47
N ASP A 447 -4.98 -24.30 13.37
CA ASP A 447 -4.34 -23.60 14.47
C ASP A 447 -4.50 -22.10 14.23
N PRO A 448 -5.25 -21.36 15.07
CA PRO A 448 -5.40 -19.90 14.95
C PRO A 448 -4.06 -19.17 14.92
N ALA A 449 -3.05 -19.69 15.62
CA ALA A 449 -1.70 -19.11 15.62
C ALA A 449 -0.93 -19.35 14.29
N ASN A 450 -1.47 -20.17 13.38
CA ASN A 450 -0.85 -20.50 12.11
C ASN A 450 -1.87 -20.58 10.98
N SER A 451 -2.42 -19.40 10.62
CA SER A 451 -3.51 -19.29 9.64
C SER A 451 -3.18 -19.83 8.25
N TYR A 452 -1.92 -19.96 7.90
CA TYR A 452 -1.53 -20.51 6.58
C TYR A 452 -1.30 -22.01 6.60
N ASN A 453 -0.72 -22.53 7.66
CA ASN A 453 -0.47 -23.96 7.90
C ASN A 453 -0.06 -24.76 6.64
N ILE A 454 0.92 -24.24 5.90
CA ILE A 454 1.40 -24.77 4.64
C ILE A 454 2.92 -24.90 4.64
N ARG A 455 3.44 -25.80 3.80
CA ARG A 455 4.85 -25.84 3.43
C ARG A 455 4.99 -25.38 1.98
N ALA A 456 5.77 -24.33 1.75
CA ALA A 456 5.99 -23.76 0.41
C ALA A 456 7.42 -23.96 -0.06
N VAL A 457 7.58 -24.34 -1.32
CA VAL A 457 8.84 -24.30 -2.06
C VAL A 457 8.68 -23.32 -3.21
N TYR A 458 9.35 -22.17 -3.12
CA TYR A 458 9.26 -21.11 -4.12
C TYR A 458 10.11 -21.40 -5.33
N LYS A 459 9.64 -20.98 -6.50
CA LYS A 459 10.36 -21.08 -7.78
C LYS A 459 9.97 -19.94 -8.73
N LEU A 460 10.83 -19.62 -9.68
CA LEU A 460 10.46 -18.76 -10.79
C LEU A 460 9.48 -19.46 -11.73
N PRO A 461 8.61 -18.72 -12.45
CA PRO A 461 7.88 -19.27 -13.58
C PRO A 461 8.85 -19.85 -14.61
N GLU A 462 8.43 -20.92 -15.29
CA GLU A 462 9.21 -21.55 -16.35
C GLU A 462 9.67 -20.51 -17.41
N GLY A 463 10.96 -20.57 -17.76
CA GLY A 463 11.58 -19.67 -18.73
C GLY A 463 11.89 -18.26 -18.21
N LYS A 464 11.66 -17.97 -16.92
CA LYS A 464 12.01 -16.69 -16.30
C LYS A 464 13.31 -16.81 -15.48
N THR A 465 14.14 -15.76 -15.57
CA THR A 465 15.39 -15.60 -14.80
C THR A 465 15.33 -14.44 -13.83
N ASP A 466 14.34 -13.56 -13.97
CA ASP A 466 14.17 -12.34 -13.21
C ASP A 466 12.93 -12.42 -12.31
N ALA A 467 13.13 -12.14 -11.02
CA ALA A 467 12.10 -12.23 -10.01
C ALA A 467 11.26 -10.94 -9.89
N GLY A 468 11.86 -9.80 -10.20
CA GLY A 468 11.19 -8.49 -10.13
C GLY A 468 10.86 -7.93 -11.50
N ARG A 469 9.75 -7.17 -11.57
CA ARG A 469 9.29 -6.58 -12.82
C ARG A 469 8.49 -5.30 -12.56
N ILE A 470 8.49 -4.39 -13.53
CA ILE A 470 7.56 -3.27 -13.64
C ILE A 470 6.88 -3.37 -15.00
N ASP A 471 5.56 -3.38 -15.01
CA ASP A 471 4.76 -3.34 -16.23
C ASP A 471 4.15 -1.94 -16.41
N ALA A 472 4.34 -1.33 -17.57
CA ALA A 472 3.61 -0.14 -17.98
C ALA A 472 2.44 -0.55 -18.85
N ILE A 473 1.23 -0.18 -18.47
CA ILE A 473 -0.01 -0.60 -19.13
C ILE A 473 -0.88 0.63 -19.41
N ASN A 474 -1.34 0.77 -20.65
CA ASN A 474 -2.32 1.79 -21.00
C ASN A 474 -3.69 1.36 -20.45
N VAL A 475 -4.31 2.16 -19.57
CA VAL A 475 -5.57 1.80 -18.90
C VAL A 475 -6.80 1.93 -19.79
N GLU A 476 -6.71 2.68 -20.89
CA GLU A 476 -7.80 2.82 -21.86
C GLU A 476 -7.97 1.56 -22.71
N THR A 477 -6.83 0.96 -23.13
CA THR A 477 -6.80 -0.18 -24.03
C THR A 477 -6.52 -1.51 -23.34
N GLY A 478 -5.92 -1.47 -22.15
CA GLY A 478 -5.39 -2.65 -21.46
C GLY A 478 -4.09 -3.19 -22.05
N GLU A 479 -3.48 -2.52 -23.03
CA GLU A 479 -2.25 -3.00 -23.69
C GLU A 479 -1.00 -2.68 -22.88
N THR A 480 -0.03 -3.60 -22.91
CA THR A 480 1.30 -3.39 -22.32
C THR A 480 2.13 -2.47 -23.21
N VAL A 481 2.61 -1.36 -22.64
CA VAL A 481 3.49 -0.40 -23.32
C VAL A 481 4.94 -0.90 -23.30
N TRP A 482 5.44 -1.26 -22.10
CA TRP A 482 6.76 -1.85 -21.90
C TRP A 482 6.83 -2.66 -20.61
N ARG A 483 7.91 -3.44 -20.46
CA ARG A 483 8.29 -4.15 -19.24
C ARG A 483 9.74 -3.89 -18.90
N TYR A 484 10.00 -3.67 -17.62
CA TYR A 484 11.34 -3.66 -17.06
C TYR A 484 11.49 -4.88 -16.14
N GLU A 485 12.45 -5.77 -16.43
CA GLU A 485 12.72 -6.97 -15.61
C GLU A 485 14.04 -6.81 -14.86
N GLN A 486 14.12 -7.37 -13.64
CA GLN A 486 15.33 -7.32 -12.79
C GLN A 486 15.47 -8.59 -11.96
N PRO A 487 16.72 -9.03 -11.65
CA PRO A 487 16.95 -10.24 -10.86
C PRO A 487 16.32 -10.20 -9.47
N SER A 488 16.34 -9.05 -8.79
CA SER A 488 15.76 -8.88 -7.46
C SER A 488 14.26 -8.68 -7.52
N VAL A 489 13.54 -9.19 -6.52
CA VAL A 489 12.11 -8.91 -6.38
C VAL A 489 11.83 -7.41 -6.31
N ASN A 490 10.74 -6.97 -6.94
CA ASN A 490 10.27 -5.60 -6.88
C ASN A 490 9.14 -5.48 -5.85
N TYR A 491 9.51 -5.19 -4.61
CA TYR A 491 8.59 -5.14 -3.48
C TYR A 491 8.55 -3.74 -2.86
N ALA A 492 8.58 -2.72 -3.73
CA ALA A 492 8.53 -1.31 -3.38
C ALA A 492 7.46 -0.57 -4.18
N PRO A 493 6.78 0.41 -3.57
CA PRO A 493 5.89 1.33 -4.27
C PRO A 493 6.59 2.08 -5.39
N LEU A 494 5.81 2.49 -6.39
CA LEU A 494 6.27 3.31 -7.51
C LEU A 494 5.80 4.77 -7.36
N MET A 495 6.50 5.68 -8.04
CA MET A 495 6.12 7.07 -8.22
C MET A 495 6.42 7.51 -9.65
N ALA A 496 5.45 8.15 -10.29
CA ALA A 496 5.62 8.78 -11.61
C ALA A 496 5.69 10.31 -11.49
N THR A 497 6.35 10.97 -12.43
CA THR A 497 6.48 12.44 -12.45
C THR A 497 6.02 13.04 -13.77
N GLY A 498 5.64 14.31 -13.75
CA GLY A 498 5.28 15.09 -14.95
C GLY A 498 6.44 15.24 -15.93
N SER A 499 7.68 15.14 -15.45
CA SER A 499 8.90 15.15 -16.29
C SER A 499 9.14 13.88 -17.12
N GLY A 500 8.38 12.80 -16.87
CA GLY A 500 8.54 11.54 -17.60
C GLY A 500 9.42 10.49 -16.93
N LEU A 501 9.58 10.53 -15.60
CA LEU A 501 10.33 9.54 -14.81
C LEU A 501 9.39 8.64 -14.00
N VAL A 502 9.77 7.35 -13.85
CA VAL A 502 9.25 6.44 -12.83
C VAL A 502 10.33 6.10 -11.83
N PHE A 503 10.07 6.35 -10.55
CA PHE A 503 10.96 5.96 -9.45
C PHE A 503 10.48 4.68 -8.80
N SER A 504 11.43 3.77 -8.50
CA SER A 504 11.20 2.48 -7.85
C SER A 504 12.32 2.15 -6.89
N GLY A 505 11.98 1.58 -5.75
CA GLY A 505 12.94 0.89 -4.89
C GLY A 505 13.13 -0.58 -5.29
N GLY A 506 13.88 -1.33 -4.48
CA GLY A 506 14.04 -2.77 -4.66
C GLY A 506 14.67 -3.47 -3.46
N ALA A 507 14.53 -4.79 -3.41
CA ALA A 507 15.20 -5.62 -2.41
C ALA A 507 16.72 -5.55 -2.55
N ASP A 508 17.23 -5.24 -3.74
CA ASP A 508 18.65 -5.02 -4.09
C ASP A 508 19.24 -3.71 -3.52
N ARG A 509 18.48 -2.97 -2.73
CA ARG A 509 18.86 -1.69 -2.10
C ARG A 509 19.04 -0.53 -3.09
N TYR A 510 18.67 -0.68 -4.36
CA TYR A 510 18.76 0.40 -5.33
C TYR A 510 17.45 1.19 -5.42
N LEU A 511 17.56 2.52 -5.22
CA LEU A 511 16.59 3.47 -5.73
C LEU A 511 16.91 3.70 -7.20
N LYS A 512 15.92 3.56 -8.07
CA LYS A 512 16.04 3.59 -9.53
C LYS A 512 15.13 4.66 -10.12
N ALA A 513 15.56 5.27 -11.20
CA ALA A 513 14.75 6.11 -12.07
C ALA A 513 14.72 5.49 -13.47
N LEU A 514 13.52 5.29 -13.99
CA LEU A 514 13.26 4.73 -15.32
C LEU A 514 12.58 5.81 -16.18
N ASP A 515 12.86 5.78 -17.49
CA ASP A 515 12.11 6.57 -18.47
C ASP A 515 10.67 6.04 -18.59
N GLN A 516 9.68 6.91 -18.49
CA GLN A 516 8.26 6.52 -18.55
C GLN A 516 7.81 5.97 -19.90
N LYS A 517 8.46 6.37 -20.99
CA LYS A 517 8.09 5.97 -22.36
C LYS A 517 8.67 4.63 -22.76
N THR A 518 9.89 4.33 -22.29
CA THR A 518 10.67 3.18 -22.76
C THR A 518 10.93 2.13 -21.71
N GLY A 519 10.84 2.48 -20.42
CA GLY A 519 11.24 1.62 -19.31
C GLY A 519 12.77 1.52 -19.13
N GLU A 520 13.55 2.33 -19.85
CA GLU A 520 15.01 2.35 -19.73
C GLU A 520 15.46 2.83 -18.35
N LEU A 521 16.43 2.15 -17.75
CA LEU A 521 17.05 2.55 -16.48
C LEU A 521 18.03 3.71 -16.74
N LEU A 522 17.65 4.92 -16.29
CA LEU A 522 18.44 6.14 -16.47
C LEU A 522 19.39 6.41 -15.30
N TRP A 523 18.99 6.06 -14.08
CA TRP A 523 19.78 6.32 -12.89
C TRP A 523 19.47 5.32 -11.78
N ARG A 524 20.45 5.08 -10.92
CA ARG A 524 20.27 4.33 -9.67
C ARG A 524 21.25 4.76 -8.59
N SER A 525 20.79 4.71 -7.33
CA SER A 525 21.63 4.94 -6.15
C SER A 525 21.43 3.82 -5.13
N ARG A 526 22.53 3.31 -4.57
CA ARG A 526 22.49 2.21 -3.60
C ARG A 526 22.38 2.75 -2.18
N LEU A 527 21.36 2.30 -1.44
CA LEU A 527 21.12 2.69 -0.05
C LEU A 527 21.67 1.65 0.94
N ALA A 528 21.64 2.00 2.24
CA ALA A 528 22.15 1.12 3.29
C ALA A 528 21.34 -0.17 3.45
N ALA A 529 20.02 -0.12 3.26
CA ALA A 529 19.12 -1.26 3.41
C ALA A 529 18.19 -1.41 2.19
N SER A 530 17.46 -2.53 2.13
CA SER A 530 16.42 -2.79 1.14
C SER A 530 15.34 -1.69 1.18
N ILE A 531 14.72 -1.43 0.03
CA ILE A 531 13.75 -0.36 -0.12
C ILE A 531 12.37 -0.99 -0.25
N MET A 532 11.51 -0.70 0.72
CA MET A 532 10.08 -1.01 0.72
C MET A 532 9.24 0.27 0.96
N GLY A 533 9.86 1.40 1.32
CA GLY A 533 9.20 2.69 1.47
C GLY A 533 8.76 3.27 0.13
N SER A 534 7.78 4.16 0.16
CA SER A 534 7.30 4.87 -1.03
C SER A 534 8.26 6.00 -1.40
N PRO A 535 8.72 6.09 -2.65
CA PRO A 535 9.33 7.31 -3.14
C PRO A 535 8.28 8.43 -3.19
N VAL A 536 8.68 9.63 -2.77
CA VAL A 536 7.89 10.84 -2.87
C VAL A 536 8.76 11.99 -3.37
N THR A 537 8.20 12.90 -4.14
CA THR A 537 8.90 14.13 -4.56
C THR A 537 8.10 15.35 -4.19
N TYR A 538 8.80 16.41 -3.83
CA TYR A 538 8.22 17.65 -3.32
C TYR A 538 9.10 18.85 -3.68
N GLU A 539 8.57 20.05 -3.49
CA GLU A 539 9.28 21.29 -3.75
C GLU A 539 9.24 22.19 -2.51
N VAL A 540 10.36 22.78 -2.15
CA VAL A 540 10.47 23.83 -1.13
C VAL A 540 11.35 24.94 -1.68
N ASP A 541 10.89 26.19 -1.60
CA ASP A 541 11.60 27.38 -2.06
C ASP A 541 12.10 27.26 -3.52
N GLY A 542 11.26 26.67 -4.40
CA GLY A 542 11.57 26.49 -5.83
C GLY A 542 12.58 25.39 -6.13
N LYS A 543 12.99 24.55 -5.14
CA LYS A 543 13.89 23.42 -5.33
C LYS A 543 13.15 22.10 -5.15
N GLN A 544 13.26 21.22 -6.15
CA GLN A 544 12.66 19.88 -6.10
C GLN A 544 13.57 18.89 -5.37
N TYR A 545 12.96 18.08 -4.50
CA TYR A 545 13.58 17.01 -3.72
C TYR A 545 12.91 15.67 -4.02
N LEU A 546 13.69 14.59 -3.87
CA LEU A 546 13.23 13.19 -3.94
C LEU A 546 13.53 12.51 -2.61
N ALA A 547 12.52 12.05 -1.88
CA ALA A 547 12.68 11.32 -0.62
C ALA A 547 12.33 9.84 -0.79
N ILE A 548 13.02 8.99 -0.02
CA ILE A 548 12.80 7.56 0.08
C ILE A 548 13.18 7.04 1.45
N ALA A 549 12.37 6.16 2.01
CA ALA A 549 12.71 5.44 3.22
C ALA A 549 13.16 4.01 2.90
N SER A 550 14.19 3.52 3.59
CA SER A 550 14.67 2.14 3.47
C SER A 550 14.82 1.50 4.84
N GLY A 551 14.78 0.17 4.89
CA GLY A 551 14.91 -0.60 6.13
C GLY A 551 14.83 -2.10 5.88
N HIS A 552 14.45 -2.87 6.91
CA HIS A 552 14.30 -4.31 6.81
C HIS A 552 13.26 -4.72 5.75
N ALA A 553 13.59 -5.69 4.91
CA ALA A 553 12.68 -6.28 3.92
C ALA A 553 12.09 -7.59 4.48
N GLY A 554 10.95 -7.51 5.17
CA GLY A 554 10.38 -8.63 5.93
C GLY A 554 10.16 -9.93 5.16
N TYR A 555 9.76 -9.87 3.90
CA TYR A 555 9.59 -11.06 3.04
C TYR A 555 10.82 -11.40 2.19
N GLY A 556 11.90 -10.64 2.35
CA GLY A 556 13.10 -10.81 1.53
C GLY A 556 13.69 -12.22 1.61
N ALA A 557 13.64 -12.87 2.76
CA ALA A 557 14.16 -14.23 2.93
C ALA A 557 13.36 -15.27 2.14
N ALA A 558 12.02 -15.18 2.14
CA ALA A 558 11.16 -16.09 1.37
C ALA A 558 11.29 -15.83 -0.14
N LEU A 559 11.33 -14.56 -0.54
CA LEU A 559 11.48 -14.19 -1.94
C LEU A 559 12.92 -14.34 -2.45
N SER A 560 13.93 -14.34 -1.56
CA SER A 560 15.32 -14.61 -1.95
C SER A 560 15.52 -16.03 -2.50
N ALA A 561 14.66 -16.96 -2.11
CA ALA A 561 14.69 -18.33 -2.62
C ALA A 561 14.33 -18.43 -4.12
N VAL A 562 13.59 -17.44 -4.67
CA VAL A 562 13.26 -17.37 -6.11
C VAL A 562 14.29 -16.62 -6.94
N GLN A 563 15.30 -16.02 -6.32
CA GLN A 563 16.34 -15.28 -7.04
C GLN A 563 17.48 -16.20 -7.44
N GLU A 564 17.70 -16.41 -8.73
CA GLU A 564 18.84 -17.19 -9.21
C GLU A 564 20.18 -16.50 -8.89
N LYS A 565 20.19 -15.18 -8.86
CA LYS A 565 21.37 -14.38 -8.47
C LYS A 565 21.17 -13.88 -7.05
N LYS A 566 22.06 -14.25 -6.15
CA LYS A 566 22.05 -13.73 -4.78
C LYS A 566 22.04 -12.20 -4.78
N THR A 567 20.96 -11.63 -4.31
CA THR A 567 20.84 -10.19 -4.08
C THR A 567 21.39 -9.87 -2.70
N ASP A 568 22.25 -8.84 -2.62
CA ASP A 568 22.73 -8.32 -1.35
C ASP A 568 21.61 -7.52 -0.67
N MET A 569 20.83 -8.21 0.17
CA MET A 569 19.79 -7.62 1.00
C MET A 569 20.36 -7.31 2.37
N SER A 570 20.28 -6.05 2.80
CA SER A 570 20.63 -5.65 4.16
C SER A 570 19.37 -5.42 4.97
N ASN A 571 19.34 -5.97 6.18
CA ASN A 571 18.24 -5.83 7.12
C ASN A 571 18.55 -4.84 8.26
N VAL A 572 19.65 -4.07 8.14
CA VAL A 572 20.10 -3.06 9.12
C VAL A 572 20.20 -1.70 8.44
N GLY A 573 20.03 -0.62 9.22
CA GLY A 573 20.21 0.73 8.72
C GLY A 573 18.92 1.38 8.20
N SER A 574 17.82 1.31 8.95
CA SER A 574 16.59 2.04 8.62
C SER A 574 16.83 3.55 8.62
N ALA A 575 16.54 4.19 7.49
CA ALA A 575 16.73 5.63 7.33
C ALA A 575 15.85 6.21 6.22
N VAL A 576 15.59 7.51 6.32
CA VAL A 576 15.08 8.33 5.21
C VAL A 576 16.27 8.98 4.51
N TYR A 577 16.25 9.01 3.20
CA TYR A 577 17.23 9.64 2.33
C TYR A 577 16.54 10.66 1.46
N VAL A 578 17.15 11.84 1.30
CA VAL A 578 16.63 12.89 0.42
C VAL A 578 17.70 13.31 -0.58
N PHE A 579 17.30 13.34 -1.83
CA PHE A 579 18.13 13.70 -2.99
C PHE A 579 17.59 14.97 -3.63
N ALA A 580 18.49 15.75 -4.24
CA ALA A 580 18.14 16.88 -5.12
C ALA A 580 19.22 17.06 -6.18
N LEU A 581 18.91 17.84 -7.20
CA LEU A 581 19.93 18.34 -8.11
C LEU A 581 20.81 19.39 -7.40
N PRO A 582 22.10 19.48 -7.73
CA PRO A 582 22.95 20.56 -7.22
C PRO A 582 22.39 21.93 -7.66
N ASP A 583 22.64 22.94 -6.85
CA ASP A 583 22.28 24.30 -7.22
C ASP A 583 23.01 24.69 -8.52
N SER A 584 22.31 25.32 -9.45
CA SER A 584 22.92 25.88 -10.65
C SER A 584 23.94 26.94 -10.23
N LYS A 585 25.19 26.74 -10.64
CA LYS A 585 26.29 27.69 -10.39
C LYS A 585 26.06 29.01 -11.09
#